data_fac068e7dc0f3c831610d0770f5a66e2
#
_entry.id   fac068e7dc0f3c831610d0770f5a66e2
#
_cell.length_a   1.000
_cell.length_b   1.000
_cell.length_c   1.000
_cell.angle_alpha   90.00
_cell.angle_beta   90.00
_cell.angle_gamma   90.00
#
_symmetry.space_group_name_H-M   'P 1'
#
loop_
_entity.id
_entity.type
_entity.pdbx_description
1 polymer ?
#
loop_
_entity_poly.entity_id
_entity_poly.type
_entity_poly.pdbx_seq_one_letter_code
_entity_poly.pdbx_strand_id
1 'polypeptide(L)'
;FKPEQVGARFGLVEIISPEKRWSERWNHCYVLTKCSGCGAIHWQELGNLRTGKSKGCQSCSQQRAVPRWLDRRFTAAKQRCTNPKDGNFKNYGARGIEFRFPNVTAACLYMIETNGLPSREMELDRINVNGHYEPGNLRWVTHQENCQNQRRFLEK
;
A
#
# COMPACT_ATOMS: atom_id res chain seq x y z
N PHE A 1 19.63 28.76 6.07
CA PHE A 1 19.88 27.30 5.96
C PHE A 1 20.23 26.78 7.36
N LYS A 2 19.30 26.10 8.07
CA LYS A 2 19.63 25.46 9.34
C LYS A 2 20.45 24.20 9.03
N PRO A 3 21.69 24.07 9.53
CA PRO A 3 22.41 22.80 9.41
C PRO A 3 21.66 21.76 10.21
N GLU A 4 21.25 20.67 9.57
CA GLU A 4 20.76 19.52 10.32
C GLU A 4 21.87 18.98 11.17
N GLN A 5 21.58 18.88 12.46
CA GLN A 5 22.50 18.38 13.44
C GLN A 5 22.52 16.84 13.42
N VAL A 6 23.66 16.26 13.78
CA VAL A 6 23.77 14.85 14.13
C VAL A 6 22.71 14.53 15.20
N GLY A 7 21.98 13.43 15.03
CA GLY A 7 20.86 13.06 15.89
C GLY A 7 19.49 13.49 15.36
N ALA A 8 19.41 14.30 14.29
CA ALA A 8 18.13 14.67 13.69
C ALA A 8 17.45 13.42 13.07
N ARG A 9 16.17 13.24 13.40
CA ARG A 9 15.39 12.07 12.99
C ARG A 9 14.33 12.42 11.93
N PHE A 10 14.24 11.55 10.92
CA PHE A 10 13.27 11.61 9.83
C PHE A 10 12.64 10.22 9.64
N GLY A 11 11.50 9.98 10.29
CA GLY A 11 10.87 8.66 10.32
C GLY A 11 11.79 7.62 11.00
N LEU A 12 12.18 6.59 10.25
CA LEU A 12 13.06 5.51 10.74
C LEU A 12 14.55 5.82 10.60
N VAL A 13 14.95 6.99 10.10
CA VAL A 13 16.37 7.32 9.92
C VAL A 13 16.82 8.47 10.80
N GLU A 14 18.07 8.38 11.25
CA GLU A 14 18.75 9.37 12.08
C GLU A 14 20.06 9.78 11.40
N ILE A 15 20.36 11.07 11.37
CA ILE A 15 21.65 11.58 10.87
C ILE A 15 22.73 11.26 11.90
N ILE A 16 23.77 10.53 11.47
CA ILE A 16 24.84 10.04 12.36
C ILE A 16 26.21 10.68 12.11
N SER A 17 26.33 11.54 11.11
CA SER A 17 27.58 12.24 10.78
C SER A 17 27.31 13.67 10.36
N PRO A 18 28.18 14.63 10.73
CA PRO A 18 28.14 16.00 10.24
C PRO A 18 28.57 16.13 8.77
N GLU A 19 29.15 15.06 8.21
CA GLU A 19 29.60 15.05 6.81
C GLU A 19 28.45 15.17 5.84
N LYS A 20 28.67 15.92 4.77
CA LYS A 20 27.74 16.06 3.66
C LYS A 20 28.43 15.74 2.36
N ARG A 21 27.71 15.07 1.47
CA ARG A 21 28.16 14.82 0.09
C ARG A 21 27.25 15.56 -0.88
N TRP A 22 27.83 16.18 -1.89
CA TRP A 22 27.09 16.87 -2.93
C TRP A 22 27.20 16.10 -4.24
N SER A 23 26.06 15.96 -4.93
CA SER A 23 26.05 15.45 -6.28
C SER A 23 26.39 16.59 -7.23
N GLU A 24 27.50 16.48 -7.97
CA GLU A 24 27.93 17.47 -8.97
C GLU A 24 26.88 17.67 -10.08
N ARG A 25 26.20 16.59 -10.47
CA ARG A 25 25.26 16.58 -11.58
C ARG A 25 23.90 17.21 -11.23
N TRP A 26 23.42 17.05 -9.98
CA TRP A 26 22.03 17.37 -9.61
C TRP A 26 21.92 18.40 -8.47
N ASN A 27 23.03 18.89 -7.96
CA ASN A 27 23.09 19.80 -6.80
C ASN A 27 22.30 19.29 -5.59
N HIS A 28 22.31 17.99 -5.37
CA HIS A 28 21.65 17.35 -4.23
C HIS A 28 22.63 17.13 -3.09
N CYS A 29 22.19 17.47 -1.87
CA CYS A 29 22.94 17.26 -0.63
C CYS A 29 22.56 15.91 -0.02
N TYR A 30 23.56 15.07 0.27
CA TYR A 30 23.40 13.79 0.94
C TYR A 30 24.00 13.85 2.33
N VAL A 31 23.34 13.19 3.29
CA VAL A 31 23.77 13.03 4.69
C VAL A 31 23.87 11.55 5.03
N LEU A 32 24.81 11.21 5.92
CA LEU A 32 24.96 9.84 6.38
C LEU A 32 23.93 9.54 7.47
N THR A 33 23.15 8.49 7.26
CA THR A 33 22.02 8.13 8.13
C THR A 33 22.12 6.68 8.59
N LYS A 34 21.58 6.42 9.80
CA LYS A 34 21.36 5.07 10.34
C LYS A 34 19.86 4.80 10.43
N CYS A 35 19.41 3.66 9.92
CA CYS A 35 18.03 3.23 10.02
C CYS A 35 17.76 2.54 11.36
N SER A 36 16.81 3.03 12.15
CA SER A 36 16.42 2.42 13.42
C SER A 36 15.69 1.08 13.25
N GLY A 37 15.11 0.82 12.06
CA GLY A 37 14.40 -0.44 11.79
C GLY A 37 15.32 -1.64 11.54
N CYS A 38 16.51 -1.43 10.93
CA CYS A 38 17.43 -2.54 10.57
C CYS A 38 18.91 -2.24 10.88
N GLY A 39 19.25 -1.06 11.42
CA GLY A 39 20.62 -0.67 11.72
C GLY A 39 21.47 -0.26 10.49
N ALA A 40 20.94 -0.38 9.27
CA ALA A 40 21.69 -0.08 8.04
C ALA A 40 22.14 1.39 8.00
N ILE A 41 23.41 1.61 7.59
CA ILE A 41 24.02 2.92 7.44
C ILE A 41 24.23 3.21 5.97
N HIS A 42 23.73 4.36 5.48
CA HIS A 42 23.87 4.77 4.08
C HIS A 42 23.62 6.25 3.90
N TRP A 43 24.10 6.77 2.77
CA TRP A 43 23.86 8.14 2.35
C TRP A 43 22.45 8.31 1.82
N GLN A 44 21.72 9.31 2.36
CA GLN A 44 20.39 9.67 1.86
C GLN A 44 20.32 11.14 1.49
N GLU A 45 19.53 11.45 0.48
CA GLU A 45 19.32 12.83 0.04
C GLU A 45 18.53 13.61 1.10
N LEU A 46 19.12 14.69 1.57
CA LEU A 46 18.56 15.51 2.63
C LEU A 46 17.22 16.14 2.23
N GLY A 47 17.05 16.53 0.97
CA GLY A 47 15.80 17.06 0.45
C GLY A 47 14.65 16.07 0.57
N ASN A 48 14.89 14.79 0.28
CA ASN A 48 13.90 13.73 0.39
C ASN A 48 13.55 13.41 1.85
N LEU A 49 14.49 13.53 2.77
CA LEU A 49 14.25 13.39 4.21
C LEU A 49 13.34 14.51 4.71
N ARG A 50 13.68 15.78 4.41
CA ARG A 50 12.91 16.97 4.82
C ARG A 50 11.49 16.98 4.31
N THR A 51 11.28 16.56 3.07
CA THR A 51 9.95 16.50 2.44
C THR A 51 9.14 15.27 2.84
N GLY A 52 9.73 14.36 3.63
CA GLY A 52 9.09 13.10 4.04
C GLY A 52 8.92 12.08 2.90
N LYS A 53 9.56 12.30 1.74
CA LYS A 53 9.61 11.32 0.64
C LYS A 53 10.41 10.08 1.03
N SER A 54 11.45 10.23 1.85
CA SER A 54 12.22 9.14 2.44
C SER A 54 11.98 9.10 3.94
N LYS A 55 11.42 7.98 4.44
CA LYS A 55 11.08 7.77 5.85
C LYS A 55 11.86 6.62 6.49
N GLY A 56 12.75 5.98 5.76
CA GLY A 56 13.51 4.81 6.18
C GLY A 56 14.61 4.48 5.18
N CYS A 57 15.38 3.42 5.43
CA CYS A 57 16.25 2.86 4.39
C CYS A 57 15.41 2.18 3.30
N GLN A 58 16.01 1.92 2.15
CA GLN A 58 15.31 1.33 1.02
C GLN A 58 14.60 0.02 1.43
N SER A 59 15.27 -0.86 2.18
CA SER A 59 14.68 -2.11 2.66
C SER A 59 13.51 -1.87 3.62
N CYS A 60 13.69 -1.05 4.66
CA CYS A 60 12.64 -0.80 5.66
C CYS A 60 11.47 0.04 5.13
N SER A 61 11.72 0.99 4.24
CA SER A 61 10.65 1.74 3.59
C SER A 61 9.85 0.88 2.57
N GLN A 62 10.45 -0.21 2.11
CA GLN A 62 9.79 -1.21 1.26
C GLN A 62 9.18 -2.36 2.06
N GLN A 63 9.51 -2.52 3.35
CA GLN A 63 8.83 -3.45 4.26
C GLN A 63 7.42 -2.90 4.55
N ARG A 64 6.55 -3.11 3.60
CA ARG A 64 5.12 -2.80 3.77
C ARG A 64 4.49 -3.92 4.57
N ALA A 65 3.64 -3.56 5.51
CA ALA A 65 2.79 -4.53 6.21
C ALA A 65 1.94 -5.36 5.23
N VAL A 66 1.79 -4.86 4.00
CA VAL A 66 0.99 -5.45 2.93
C VAL A 66 1.78 -5.45 1.62
N PRO A 67 1.88 -6.58 0.90
CA PRO A 67 2.48 -6.63 -0.42
C PRO A 67 1.80 -5.67 -1.41
N ARG A 68 2.59 -4.98 -2.27
CA ARG A 68 2.06 -4.02 -3.25
C ARG A 68 0.99 -4.59 -4.18
N TRP A 69 1.13 -5.85 -4.59
CA TRP A 69 0.16 -6.49 -5.48
C TRP A 69 -1.20 -6.70 -4.79
N LEU A 70 -1.19 -6.97 -3.48
CA LEU A 70 -2.40 -7.10 -2.68
C LEU A 70 -3.06 -5.74 -2.45
N ASP A 71 -2.27 -4.72 -2.09
CA ASP A 71 -2.72 -3.33 -1.96
C ASP A 71 -3.41 -2.84 -3.24
N ARG A 72 -2.86 -3.13 -4.42
CA ARG A 72 -3.46 -2.79 -5.72
C ARG A 72 -4.83 -3.43 -5.94
N ARG A 73 -5.04 -4.67 -5.52
CA ARG A 73 -6.34 -5.36 -5.64
C ARG A 73 -7.42 -4.67 -4.82
N PHE A 74 -7.11 -4.31 -3.58
CA PHE A 74 -8.05 -3.59 -2.72
C PHE A 74 -8.23 -2.13 -3.13
N THR A 75 -7.19 -1.48 -3.64
CA THR A 75 -7.30 -0.15 -4.24
C THR A 75 -8.26 -0.18 -5.43
N ALA A 76 -8.15 -1.15 -6.34
CA ALA A 76 -9.08 -1.31 -7.45
C ALA A 76 -10.51 -1.61 -6.96
N ALA A 77 -10.67 -2.44 -5.93
CA ALA A 77 -11.98 -2.71 -5.32
C ALA A 77 -12.62 -1.43 -4.76
N LYS A 78 -11.85 -0.60 -4.06
CA LYS A 78 -12.30 0.70 -3.56
C LYS A 78 -12.66 1.64 -4.71
N GLN A 79 -11.81 1.76 -5.74
CA GLN A 79 -12.04 2.66 -6.88
C GLN A 79 -13.36 2.37 -7.60
N ARG A 80 -13.65 1.12 -7.91
CA ARG A 80 -14.92 0.75 -8.57
C ARG A 80 -16.16 0.99 -7.71
N CYS A 81 -16.02 1.15 -6.39
CA CYS A 81 -17.11 1.52 -5.49
C CYS A 81 -17.29 3.02 -5.35
N THR A 82 -16.19 3.81 -5.45
CA THR A 82 -16.21 5.22 -5.03
C THR A 82 -15.94 6.21 -6.17
N ASN A 83 -15.37 5.75 -7.29
CA ASN A 83 -14.97 6.63 -8.39
C ASN A 83 -15.92 6.51 -9.59
N PRO A 84 -16.79 7.49 -9.87
CA PRO A 84 -17.70 7.46 -11.02
C PRO A 84 -17.00 7.37 -12.39
N LYS A 85 -15.70 7.72 -12.46
CA LYS A 85 -14.90 7.62 -13.68
C LYS A 85 -14.28 6.22 -13.89
N ASP A 86 -14.38 5.33 -12.91
CA ASP A 86 -13.93 3.95 -13.07
C ASP A 86 -14.87 3.20 -14.03
N GLY A 87 -14.32 2.50 -15.04
CA GLY A 87 -15.09 1.79 -16.04
C GLY A 87 -16.04 0.72 -15.48
N ASN A 88 -15.77 0.22 -14.28
CA ASN A 88 -16.59 -0.75 -13.57
C ASN A 88 -17.57 -0.13 -12.57
N PHE A 89 -17.53 1.20 -12.35
CA PHE A 89 -18.39 1.87 -11.37
C PHE A 89 -19.87 1.53 -11.54
N LYS A 90 -20.35 1.43 -12.79
CA LYS A 90 -21.74 1.03 -13.14
C LYS A 90 -22.17 -0.32 -12.54
N ASN A 91 -21.20 -1.23 -12.32
CA ASN A 91 -21.45 -2.58 -11.81
C ASN A 91 -21.27 -2.66 -10.28
N TYR A 92 -20.74 -1.61 -9.64
CA TYR A 92 -20.42 -1.56 -8.21
C TYR A 92 -21.00 -0.32 -7.53
N GLY A 93 -20.31 0.82 -7.52
CA GLY A 93 -20.75 2.01 -6.82
C GLY A 93 -22.11 2.54 -7.28
N ALA A 94 -22.41 2.52 -8.58
CA ALA A 94 -23.71 2.92 -9.11
C ALA A 94 -24.86 1.98 -8.68
N ARG A 95 -24.54 0.77 -8.20
CA ARG A 95 -25.49 -0.19 -7.63
C ARG A 95 -25.59 -0.10 -6.10
N GLY A 96 -24.92 0.86 -5.48
CA GLY A 96 -24.88 1.00 -4.02
C GLY A 96 -23.88 0.06 -3.33
N ILE A 97 -22.98 -0.61 -4.08
CA ILE A 97 -21.95 -1.45 -3.47
C ILE A 97 -20.85 -0.55 -2.91
N GLU A 98 -20.55 -0.69 -1.64
CA GLU A 98 -19.63 0.13 -0.88
C GLU A 98 -18.35 -0.62 -0.51
N PHE A 99 -17.31 0.15 -0.20
CA PHE A 99 -16.08 -0.33 0.42
C PHE A 99 -16.11 0.03 1.90
N ARG A 100 -16.49 -0.92 2.75
CA ARG A 100 -16.77 -0.73 4.18
C ARG A 100 -15.59 -1.04 5.10
N PHE A 101 -14.39 -0.72 4.65
CA PHE A 101 -13.20 -0.74 5.50
C PHE A 101 -12.70 0.69 5.69
N PRO A 102 -12.05 1.02 6.83
CA PRO A 102 -11.52 2.36 7.09
C PRO A 102 -10.56 2.83 5.99
N ASN A 103 -9.72 1.92 5.50
CA ASN A 103 -8.78 2.15 4.40
C ASN A 103 -8.36 0.83 3.75
N VAL A 104 -7.61 0.92 2.64
CA VAL A 104 -7.13 -0.25 1.89
C VAL A 104 -6.22 -1.15 2.71
N THR A 105 -5.32 -0.57 3.50
CA THR A 105 -4.40 -1.33 4.36
C THR A 105 -5.16 -2.16 5.41
N ALA A 106 -6.19 -1.59 6.03
CA ALA A 106 -7.04 -2.30 6.99
C ALA A 106 -7.76 -3.48 6.35
N ALA A 107 -8.27 -3.32 5.12
CA ALA A 107 -8.91 -4.41 4.38
C ALA A 107 -7.91 -5.54 4.05
N CYS A 108 -6.70 -5.19 3.63
CA CYS A 108 -5.65 -6.16 3.35
C CYS A 108 -5.24 -6.95 4.61
N LEU A 109 -5.02 -6.26 5.74
CA LEU A 109 -4.64 -6.88 7.00
C LEU A 109 -5.73 -7.80 7.52
N TYR A 110 -6.99 -7.35 7.48
CA TYR A 110 -8.15 -8.17 7.82
C TYR A 110 -8.16 -9.49 7.02
N MET A 111 -7.97 -9.41 5.70
CA MET A 111 -7.99 -10.60 4.86
C MET A 111 -6.78 -11.52 5.09
N ILE A 112 -5.60 -10.96 5.39
CA ILE A 112 -4.43 -11.76 5.75
C ILE A 112 -4.68 -12.51 7.06
N GLU A 113 -5.27 -11.84 8.05
CA GLU A 113 -5.57 -12.41 9.36
C GLU A 113 -6.66 -13.50 9.29
N THR A 114 -7.73 -13.26 8.54
CA THR A 114 -8.89 -14.18 8.49
C THR A 114 -8.76 -15.31 7.47
N ASN A 115 -8.11 -15.03 6.32
CA ASN A 115 -8.06 -15.94 5.16
C ASN A 115 -6.63 -16.31 4.74
N GLY A 116 -5.61 -15.80 5.46
CA GLY A 116 -4.21 -15.97 5.11
C GLY A 116 -3.77 -15.08 3.93
N LEU A 117 -2.45 -15.03 3.70
CA LEU A 117 -1.89 -14.36 2.53
C LEU A 117 -2.11 -15.24 1.29
N PRO A 118 -2.87 -14.80 0.28
CA PRO A 118 -3.16 -15.62 -0.90
C PRO A 118 -1.93 -15.76 -1.81
N SER A 119 -1.93 -16.78 -2.67
CA SER A 119 -1.04 -16.80 -3.82
C SER A 119 -1.40 -15.67 -4.80
N ARG A 120 -0.46 -15.28 -5.68
CA ARG A 120 -0.71 -14.22 -6.65
C ARG A 120 -1.80 -14.54 -7.68
N GLU A 121 -2.09 -15.81 -7.88
CA GLU A 121 -3.08 -16.33 -8.84
C GLU A 121 -4.50 -16.27 -8.28
N MET A 122 -4.66 -16.21 -6.96
CA MET A 122 -5.97 -16.11 -6.33
C MET A 122 -6.56 -14.72 -6.52
N GLU A 123 -7.86 -14.64 -6.71
CA GLU A 123 -8.62 -13.40 -6.91
C GLU A 123 -9.44 -13.04 -5.67
N LEU A 124 -9.63 -11.75 -5.46
CA LEU A 124 -10.52 -11.24 -4.42
C LEU A 124 -11.97 -11.29 -4.91
N ASP A 125 -12.77 -12.11 -4.24
CA ASP A 125 -14.19 -12.27 -4.54
C ASP A 125 -15.07 -11.87 -3.35
N ARG A 126 -16.29 -11.44 -3.63
CA ARG A 126 -17.34 -11.23 -2.65
C ARG A 126 -18.25 -12.45 -2.61
N ILE A 127 -18.39 -13.07 -1.45
CA ILE A 127 -19.23 -14.25 -1.26
C ILE A 127 -20.64 -13.97 -1.76
N ASN A 128 -21.25 -12.88 -1.28
CA ASN A 128 -22.48 -12.32 -1.82
C ASN A 128 -22.15 -11.20 -2.82
N VAL A 129 -22.37 -11.43 -4.11
CA VAL A 129 -22.09 -10.46 -5.18
C VAL A 129 -22.92 -9.18 -5.11
N ASN A 130 -24.04 -9.20 -4.40
CA ASN A 130 -24.89 -8.04 -4.16
C ASN A 130 -24.55 -7.32 -2.83
N GLY A 131 -23.69 -7.93 -1.99
CA GLY A 131 -23.20 -7.32 -0.75
C GLY A 131 -22.00 -6.38 -0.99
N HIS A 132 -21.52 -5.79 0.08
CA HIS A 132 -20.44 -4.80 0.08
C HIS A 132 -19.05 -5.47 0.21
N TYR A 133 -17.98 -4.70 -0.04
CA TYR A 133 -16.63 -5.08 0.39
C TYR A 133 -16.54 -4.81 1.89
N GLU A 134 -16.82 -5.81 2.69
CA GLU A 134 -16.93 -5.71 4.15
C GLU A 134 -16.41 -6.98 4.83
N PRO A 135 -16.10 -6.93 6.13
CA PRO A 135 -15.77 -8.11 6.90
C PRO A 135 -16.83 -9.21 6.76
N GLY A 136 -16.39 -10.46 6.58
CA GLY A 136 -17.27 -11.63 6.41
C GLY A 136 -17.80 -11.86 5.00
N ASN A 137 -17.72 -10.88 4.08
CA ASN A 137 -18.21 -11.03 2.71
C ASN A 137 -17.08 -11.18 1.67
N LEU A 138 -15.85 -11.42 2.08
CA LEU A 138 -14.70 -11.54 1.18
C LEU A 138 -14.03 -12.90 1.29
N ARG A 139 -13.51 -13.39 0.18
CA ARG A 139 -12.74 -14.64 0.10
C ARG A 139 -11.71 -14.59 -1.02
N TRP A 140 -10.74 -15.52 -0.95
CA TRP A 140 -9.81 -15.79 -2.04
C TRP A 140 -10.33 -16.96 -2.86
N VAL A 141 -10.36 -16.80 -4.16
CA VAL A 141 -10.87 -17.81 -5.11
C VAL A 141 -9.96 -17.91 -6.32
N THR A 142 -10.07 -19.01 -7.04
CA THR A 142 -9.49 -19.15 -8.38
C THR A 142 -10.22 -18.26 -9.37
N HIS A 143 -9.60 -17.98 -10.51
CA HIS A 143 -10.26 -17.26 -11.60
C HIS A 143 -11.56 -17.96 -12.06
N GLN A 144 -11.55 -19.28 -12.13
CA GLN A 144 -12.72 -20.07 -12.53
C GLN A 144 -13.89 -19.89 -11.55
N GLU A 145 -13.64 -20.00 -10.25
CA GLU A 145 -14.65 -19.79 -9.20
C GLU A 145 -15.19 -18.36 -9.21
N ASN A 146 -14.32 -17.36 -9.38
CA ASN A 146 -14.74 -15.97 -9.47
C ASN A 146 -15.64 -15.72 -10.68
N CYS A 147 -15.33 -16.33 -11.83
CA CYS A 147 -16.20 -16.26 -13.02
C CYS A 147 -17.56 -16.88 -12.76
N GLN A 148 -17.65 -18.01 -12.07
CA GLN A 148 -18.91 -18.69 -11.73
C GLN A 148 -19.76 -17.89 -10.75
N ASN A 149 -19.14 -17.13 -9.82
CA ASN A 149 -19.83 -16.28 -8.85
C ASN A 149 -20.30 -14.94 -9.44
N GLN A 150 -20.21 -14.72 -10.74
CA GLN A 150 -20.74 -13.49 -11.33
C GLN A 150 -22.27 -13.53 -11.39
N ARG A 151 -22.92 -12.38 -11.10
CA ARG A 151 -24.38 -12.23 -11.10
C ARG A 151 -25.08 -12.85 -12.29
N ARG A 152 -24.52 -12.67 -13.50
CA ARG A 152 -25.08 -13.23 -14.76
C ARG A 152 -25.27 -14.75 -14.77
N PHE A 153 -24.59 -15.48 -13.85
CA PHE A 153 -24.73 -16.93 -13.70
C PHE A 153 -25.61 -17.33 -12.52
N LEU A 154 -25.85 -16.43 -11.57
CA LEU A 154 -26.64 -16.68 -10.36
C LEU A 154 -28.12 -16.34 -10.54
N GLU A 155 -28.46 -15.49 -11.52
CA GLU A 155 -29.83 -15.03 -11.81
C GLU A 155 -30.50 -15.83 -12.96
N LYS A 156 -30.05 -17.08 -13.22
CA LYS A 156 -30.67 -17.99 -14.21
C LYS A 156 -31.60 -18.97 -13.53
#